data_06994ef6787176af8df56af64804f656
#
_entry.id   06994ef6787176af8df56af64804f656
#
_cell.length_a   1.000
_cell.length_b   1.000
_cell.length_c   1.000
_cell.angle_alpha   90.00
_cell.angle_beta   90.00
_cell.angle_gamma   90.00
#
_symmetry.space_group_name_H-M   'P 1'
#
loop_
_entity.id
_entity.type
_entity.pdbx_description
1 polymer ?
#
loop_
_entity_poly.entity_id
_entity_poly.type
_entity_poly.pdbx_seq_one_letter_code
_entity_poly.pdbx_strand_id
1 'polypeptide(L)'
;MKVTDAQSYSRFLIPLLCGLVLILSEAATVHAQEQPAQALTMQQMQKRLEQVEKELHDLKQQFGVAQDISKESVVGPDVPVTADTRQVEEHSEQVKPSSSLNIYGFAMLDSGYNFGSINPNWSETMRPTQLPAFTGEFGPNGSTFWGVRQTRFGVKSFTSTPVGDLKTIFEFELFGTGVDAGQTTFRLRHAWGELGHFGAGQTWSPFMDIDVFPNSLEYWGPNGMVFFRNVQVRWTPIQGDSNVVIALERPGASADGGVYADRIALQNIAPQFKWPDLSGHARLARNWGYVQVGAIVRKIAWVDQNGDQFNLSGTAIGWGINTSSNIKFTKKDTGRFSVVYGKGIQNYMNDAPVDIGIKNNPGNLITPIKGVALPVLGVVAFLDHNWSERFSTSAGYSLVNISNSNAMTADAYHQGHYALANLLYHPIKQVTMGGEFQFGRRVNFTDGFNYNDYKMQFSFRYDWSKGFEW
;
A
#
# COMPACT_ATOMS: atom_id res chain seq x y z
N MET A 1 -45.79 -2.17 -14.11
CA MET A 1 -46.07 -3.59 -14.12
C MET A 1 -45.29 -4.22 -15.27
N LYS A 2 -44.13 -4.74 -15.00
CA LYS A 2 -43.40 -5.80 -15.73
C LYS A 2 -42.15 -6.13 -14.88
N VAL A 3 -42.29 -7.20 -14.12
CA VAL A 3 -41.18 -7.90 -13.45
C VAL A 3 -40.76 -8.97 -14.45
N THR A 4 -39.57 -8.89 -14.97
CA THR A 4 -38.85 -9.97 -15.66
C THR A 4 -37.37 -9.72 -15.54
N ASP A 5 -36.77 -10.68 -15.08
CA ASP A 5 -35.57 -11.47 -15.32
C ASP A 5 -34.42 -11.29 -14.33
N ALA A 6 -34.67 -11.67 -13.06
CA ALA A 6 -33.59 -11.97 -12.09
C ALA A 6 -33.14 -13.46 -12.10
N GLN A 7 -33.77 -14.32 -12.94
CA GLN A 7 -33.50 -15.77 -12.92
C GLN A 7 -32.48 -16.26 -13.97
N SER A 8 -32.05 -15.41 -14.88
CA SER A 8 -31.10 -15.83 -15.93
C SER A 8 -29.63 -15.86 -15.48
N TYR A 9 -29.27 -15.09 -14.50
CA TYR A 9 -27.86 -14.95 -14.07
C TYR A 9 -27.38 -16.03 -13.10
N SER A 10 -28.29 -16.72 -12.40
CA SER A 10 -27.91 -17.75 -11.42
C SER A 10 -27.39 -19.06 -12.04
N ARG A 11 -27.71 -19.33 -13.32
CA ARG A 11 -27.34 -20.59 -13.99
C ARG A 11 -25.90 -20.63 -14.53
N PHE A 12 -25.23 -19.48 -14.65
CA PHE A 12 -23.85 -19.41 -15.16
C PHE A 12 -22.79 -19.17 -14.07
N LEU A 13 -23.19 -18.65 -12.90
CA LEU A 13 -22.24 -18.33 -11.81
C LEU A 13 -21.80 -19.55 -11.00
N ILE A 14 -22.67 -20.53 -10.81
CA ILE A 14 -22.37 -21.73 -10.00
C ILE A 14 -21.31 -22.63 -10.67
N PRO A 15 -21.35 -22.89 -12.00
CA PRO A 15 -20.29 -23.68 -12.64
C PRO A 15 -18.93 -22.99 -12.71
N LEU A 16 -18.91 -21.64 -12.78
CA LEU A 16 -17.66 -20.87 -12.84
C LEU A 16 -16.93 -20.83 -11.49
N LEU A 17 -17.67 -20.71 -10.40
CA LEU A 17 -17.10 -20.78 -9.05
C LEU A 17 -16.59 -22.20 -8.70
N CYS A 18 -17.32 -23.24 -9.09
CA CYS A 18 -16.88 -24.62 -8.91
C CYS A 18 -15.67 -24.97 -9.78
N GLY A 19 -15.57 -24.44 -11.00
CA GLY A 19 -14.41 -24.59 -11.87
C GLY A 19 -13.15 -23.92 -11.31
N LEU A 20 -13.28 -22.76 -10.70
CA LEU A 20 -12.15 -22.05 -10.08
C LEU A 20 -11.63 -22.77 -8.83
N VAL A 21 -12.50 -23.39 -8.04
CA VAL A 21 -12.13 -24.19 -6.86
C VAL A 21 -11.46 -25.51 -7.25
N LEU A 22 -11.84 -26.13 -8.37
CA LEU A 22 -11.22 -27.36 -8.88
C LEU A 22 -9.83 -27.10 -9.48
N ILE A 23 -9.62 -25.99 -10.18
CA ILE A 23 -8.30 -25.63 -10.74
C ILE A 23 -7.28 -25.34 -9.61
N LEU A 24 -7.73 -24.82 -8.48
CA LEU A 24 -6.86 -24.57 -7.31
C LEU A 24 -6.54 -25.85 -6.51
N SER A 25 -7.27 -26.96 -6.70
CA SER A 25 -7.01 -28.21 -6.01
C SER A 25 -6.02 -29.13 -6.73
N GLU A 26 -5.83 -28.99 -8.04
CA GLU A 26 -4.89 -29.81 -8.83
C GLU A 26 -3.47 -29.22 -8.96
N ALA A 27 -3.27 -27.93 -8.63
CA ALA A 27 -1.95 -27.29 -8.66
C ALA A 27 -1.03 -27.62 -7.46
N ALA A 28 -1.46 -28.47 -6.53
CA ALA A 28 -0.76 -28.73 -5.26
C ALA A 28 0.18 -29.97 -5.29
N THR A 29 0.44 -30.59 -6.45
CA THR A 29 1.34 -31.73 -6.53
C THR A 29 2.38 -31.60 -7.66
N VAL A 30 3.21 -30.56 -7.57
CA VAL A 30 4.50 -30.58 -8.27
C VAL A 30 5.59 -30.48 -7.21
N HIS A 31 6.22 -31.62 -6.91
CA HIS A 31 7.47 -31.72 -6.15
C HIS A 31 8.57 -31.01 -6.96
N ALA A 32 8.93 -29.80 -6.57
CA ALA A 32 10.18 -29.20 -6.98
C ALA A 32 11.30 -29.82 -6.13
N GLN A 33 12.09 -30.69 -6.73
CA GLN A 33 13.41 -31.07 -6.20
C GLN A 33 14.29 -29.82 -6.25
N GLU A 34 14.57 -29.23 -5.10
CA GLU A 34 15.62 -28.23 -4.95
C GLU A 34 16.99 -28.92 -5.17
N GLN A 35 17.61 -28.68 -6.31
CA GLN A 35 19.03 -28.88 -6.46
C GLN A 35 19.76 -27.75 -5.72
N PRO A 36 20.82 -28.05 -4.94
CA PRO A 36 21.60 -27.02 -4.28
C PRO A 36 22.21 -26.09 -5.34
N ALA A 37 22.04 -24.78 -5.16
CA ALA A 37 22.63 -23.76 -6.02
C ALA A 37 24.16 -23.89 -5.99
N GLN A 38 24.73 -24.50 -7.02
CA GLN A 38 26.18 -24.52 -7.23
C GLN A 38 26.63 -23.09 -7.54
N ALA A 39 27.55 -22.57 -6.73
CA ALA A 39 28.21 -21.29 -7.00
C ALA A 39 28.89 -21.36 -8.36
N LEU A 40 28.44 -20.55 -9.30
CA LEU A 40 29.01 -20.41 -10.63
C LEU A 40 30.47 -19.96 -10.52
N THR A 41 31.39 -20.68 -11.19
CA THR A 41 32.79 -20.26 -11.28
C THR A 41 32.91 -18.94 -12.06
N MET A 42 33.97 -18.16 -11.80
CA MET A 42 34.21 -16.87 -12.49
C MET A 42 34.19 -17.02 -14.02
N GLN A 43 34.66 -18.15 -14.56
CA GLN A 43 34.61 -18.45 -16.00
C GLN A 43 33.18 -18.68 -16.53
N GLN A 44 32.31 -19.26 -15.74
CA GLN A 44 30.91 -19.46 -16.11
C GLN A 44 30.12 -18.11 -16.05
N MET A 45 30.44 -17.22 -15.12
CA MET A 45 29.89 -15.88 -15.07
C MET A 45 30.34 -15.02 -16.26
N GLN A 46 31.61 -15.10 -16.64
CA GLN A 46 32.12 -14.39 -17.83
C GLN A 46 31.43 -14.84 -19.12
N LYS A 47 31.32 -16.16 -19.36
CA LYS A 47 30.58 -16.68 -20.52
C LYS A 47 29.13 -16.26 -20.57
N ARG A 48 28.48 -16.17 -19.42
CA ARG A 48 27.09 -15.72 -19.33
C ARG A 48 26.94 -14.21 -19.58
N LEU A 49 27.92 -13.43 -19.14
CA LEU A 49 27.99 -11.97 -19.44
C LEU A 49 28.16 -11.74 -20.95
N GLU A 50 29.10 -12.43 -21.62
CA GLU A 50 29.29 -12.33 -23.07
C GLU A 50 28.02 -12.72 -23.85
N GLN A 51 27.31 -13.75 -23.39
CA GLN A 51 26.06 -14.17 -24.02
C GLN A 51 24.95 -13.09 -23.89
N VAL A 52 24.82 -12.52 -22.72
CA VAL A 52 23.83 -11.43 -22.45
C VAL A 52 24.17 -10.16 -23.24
N GLU A 53 25.45 -9.82 -23.36
CA GLU A 53 25.90 -8.68 -24.17
C GLU A 53 25.59 -8.89 -25.66
N LYS A 54 25.74 -10.10 -26.17
CA LYS A 54 25.40 -10.47 -27.55
C LYS A 54 23.89 -10.38 -27.79
N GLU A 55 23.07 -10.94 -26.88
CA GLU A 55 21.61 -10.87 -26.97
C GLU A 55 21.11 -9.39 -26.91
N LEU A 56 21.75 -8.55 -26.09
CA LEU A 56 21.47 -7.12 -26.02
C LEU A 56 21.86 -6.39 -27.32
N HIS A 57 22.96 -6.77 -27.95
CA HIS A 57 23.37 -6.20 -29.22
C HIS A 57 22.40 -6.58 -30.37
N ASP A 58 21.97 -7.83 -30.42
CA ASP A 58 20.99 -8.32 -31.40
C ASP A 58 19.61 -7.67 -31.22
N LEU A 59 19.17 -7.47 -29.97
CA LEU A 59 17.97 -6.72 -29.64
C LEU A 59 18.08 -5.24 -30.07
N LYS A 60 19.21 -4.59 -29.82
CA LYS A 60 19.44 -3.20 -30.27
C LYS A 60 19.42 -3.06 -31.81
N GLN A 61 19.90 -4.04 -32.55
CA GLN A 61 19.78 -4.06 -34.01
C GLN A 61 18.32 -4.25 -34.48
N GLN A 62 17.54 -5.10 -33.82
CA GLN A 62 16.12 -5.29 -34.14
C GLN A 62 15.28 -4.04 -33.87
N PHE A 63 15.60 -3.27 -32.83
CA PHE A 63 14.89 -2.01 -32.50
C PHE A 63 15.46 -0.77 -33.21
N GLY A 64 16.64 -0.85 -33.84
CA GLY A 64 17.30 0.27 -34.55
C GLY A 64 16.73 0.60 -35.92
N VAL A 65 15.69 -0.10 -36.39
CA VAL A 65 15.08 0.13 -37.71
C VAL A 65 13.82 1.02 -37.64
N ALA A 66 13.45 1.54 -36.46
CA ALA A 66 12.25 2.37 -36.28
C ALA A 66 12.56 3.77 -35.73
N GLN A 67 13.47 4.50 -36.38
CA GLN A 67 13.61 5.95 -36.17
C GLN A 67 13.72 6.65 -37.51
N ASP A 68 12.59 6.93 -38.12
CA ASP A 68 12.35 8.16 -38.88
C ASP A 68 10.86 8.25 -39.26
N ILE A 69 10.13 9.13 -38.59
CA ILE A 69 8.97 9.86 -39.13
C ILE A 69 8.57 10.96 -38.13
N SER A 70 8.91 12.18 -38.57
CA SER A 70 8.22 13.47 -38.45
C SER A 70 7.71 14.02 -37.12
N LYS A 71 8.26 15.20 -36.88
CA LYS A 71 7.74 16.30 -36.07
C LYS A 71 6.37 16.76 -36.58
N GLU A 72 5.39 16.82 -35.69
CA GLU A 72 4.43 17.94 -35.75
C GLU A 72 3.79 18.14 -34.36
N SER A 73 3.75 19.37 -33.93
CA SER A 73 3.30 19.88 -32.66
C SER A 73 1.79 20.06 -32.67
N VAL A 74 1.07 19.47 -31.67
CA VAL A 74 -0.26 19.95 -31.30
C VAL A 74 -0.34 20.02 -29.77
N VAL A 75 -0.67 21.23 -29.32
CA VAL A 75 -0.96 21.59 -27.94
C VAL A 75 -2.29 20.92 -27.53
N GLY A 76 -2.31 20.13 -26.49
CA GLY A 76 -3.50 19.57 -25.91
C GLY A 76 -3.61 19.86 -24.41
N PRO A 77 -4.82 19.94 -23.84
CA PRO A 77 -5.10 20.60 -22.60
C PRO A 77 -4.78 19.76 -21.36
N ASP A 78 -4.45 20.49 -20.32
CA ASP A 78 -4.03 20.17 -18.97
C ASP A 78 -4.96 19.27 -18.16
N VAL A 79 -4.40 18.30 -17.44
CA VAL A 79 -5.07 17.62 -16.33
C VAL A 79 -4.16 17.60 -15.11
N PRO A 80 -4.57 18.15 -13.96
CA PRO A 80 -3.79 18.05 -12.72
C PRO A 80 -3.87 16.63 -12.16
N VAL A 81 -2.72 16.03 -11.87
CA VAL A 81 -2.63 14.75 -11.17
C VAL A 81 -2.55 15.05 -9.67
N THR A 82 -3.68 15.30 -9.06
CA THR A 82 -3.87 15.07 -7.62
C THR A 82 -4.15 13.59 -7.40
N ALA A 83 -3.97 13.09 -6.17
CA ALA A 83 -4.20 11.69 -5.81
C ALA A 83 -5.64 11.16 -6.09
N ASP A 84 -6.45 11.92 -6.79
CA ASP A 84 -7.84 11.61 -7.09
C ASP A 84 -8.01 11.24 -8.57
N THR A 85 -8.39 9.99 -8.82
CA THR A 85 -8.74 9.44 -10.13
C THR A 85 -10.22 9.61 -10.44
N ARG A 86 -10.84 10.74 -10.08
CA ARG A 86 -12.22 11.04 -10.43
C ARG A 86 -12.28 12.25 -11.34
N GLN A 87 -12.46 12.00 -12.63
CA GLN A 87 -12.99 13.02 -13.53
C GLN A 87 -14.50 13.11 -13.33
N VAL A 88 -14.98 14.28 -12.92
CA VAL A 88 -16.39 14.66 -13.07
C VAL A 88 -16.62 14.85 -14.57
N GLU A 89 -17.33 13.93 -15.20
CA GLU A 89 -17.80 14.08 -16.58
C GLU A 89 -18.91 15.15 -16.60
N GLU A 90 -18.62 16.34 -17.13
CA GLU A 90 -19.66 17.20 -17.70
C GLU A 90 -20.26 16.51 -18.90
N HIS A 91 -21.58 16.34 -18.93
CA HIS A 91 -22.32 15.79 -20.06
C HIS A 91 -22.17 16.67 -21.31
N SER A 92 -21.20 16.38 -22.12
CA SER A 92 -21.27 16.53 -23.55
C SER A 92 -21.30 15.13 -24.16
N GLU A 93 -22.20 14.83 -25.07
CA GLU A 93 -22.18 13.60 -25.87
C GLU A 93 -20.93 13.61 -26.79
N GLN A 94 -19.75 13.46 -26.19
CA GLN A 94 -18.56 13.10 -26.93
C GLN A 94 -18.56 11.59 -27.09
N VAL A 95 -18.48 11.12 -28.32
CA VAL A 95 -18.24 9.71 -28.66
C VAL A 95 -16.99 9.30 -27.87
N LYS A 96 -17.16 8.43 -26.88
CA LYS A 96 -16.01 7.92 -26.10
C LYS A 96 -15.07 7.22 -27.09
N PRO A 97 -13.77 7.52 -27.06
CA PRO A 97 -12.82 6.81 -27.90
C PRO A 97 -12.89 5.33 -27.62
N SER A 98 -12.79 4.50 -28.66
CA SER A 98 -12.83 3.05 -28.52
C SER A 98 -11.65 2.51 -27.71
N SER A 99 -10.54 3.23 -27.75
CA SER A 99 -9.33 2.90 -26.97
C SER A 99 -8.53 4.14 -26.63
N SER A 100 -7.85 4.11 -25.49
CA SER A 100 -6.90 5.16 -25.10
C SER A 100 -5.72 4.60 -24.30
N LEU A 101 -4.56 5.26 -24.40
CA LEU A 101 -3.35 5.01 -23.63
C LEU A 101 -2.90 6.32 -23.00
N ASN A 102 -2.67 6.35 -21.71
CA ASN A 102 -2.14 7.50 -21.01
C ASN A 102 -0.83 7.11 -20.32
N ILE A 103 0.26 7.80 -20.69
CA ILE A 103 1.55 7.70 -20.02
C ILE A 103 1.69 8.92 -19.13
N TYR A 104 1.98 8.71 -17.84
CA TYR A 104 2.02 9.78 -16.84
C TYR A 104 3.08 9.54 -15.78
N GLY A 105 3.39 10.58 -15.02
CA GLY A 105 4.32 10.50 -13.92
C GLY A 105 4.65 11.86 -13.35
N PHE A 106 5.61 11.85 -12.43
CA PHE A 106 6.21 13.06 -11.92
C PHE A 106 7.66 12.80 -11.50
N ALA A 107 8.49 13.83 -11.60
CA ALA A 107 9.78 13.91 -10.93
C ALA A 107 9.62 14.74 -9.66
N MET A 108 10.14 14.26 -8.53
CA MET A 108 10.03 14.94 -7.26
C MET A 108 11.38 14.98 -6.54
N LEU A 109 11.76 16.15 -6.07
CA LEU A 109 12.87 16.37 -5.16
C LEU A 109 12.29 16.67 -3.77
N ASP A 110 12.74 15.92 -2.78
CA ASP A 110 12.49 16.16 -1.37
C ASP A 110 13.79 16.57 -0.69
N SER A 111 13.71 17.53 0.21
CA SER A 111 14.82 17.98 1.04
C SER A 111 14.29 18.40 2.41
N GLY A 112 15.12 18.29 3.43
CA GLY A 112 14.69 18.74 4.75
C GLY A 112 15.66 18.44 5.87
N TYR A 113 15.14 18.62 7.07
CA TYR A 113 15.88 18.45 8.30
C TYR A 113 15.05 17.71 9.36
N ASN A 114 15.59 16.62 9.89
CA ASN A 114 15.09 15.92 11.08
C ASN A 114 15.73 16.58 12.31
N PHE A 115 14.93 17.06 13.23
CA PHE A 115 15.45 17.71 14.46
C PHE A 115 15.87 16.70 15.52
N GLY A 116 15.22 15.56 15.56
CA GLY A 116 15.57 14.43 16.40
C GLY A 116 16.40 13.38 15.67
N SER A 117 16.31 12.13 16.13
CA SER A 117 16.95 10.97 15.56
C SER A 117 15.88 10.00 15.02
N ILE A 118 16.12 9.44 13.86
CA ILE A 118 15.25 8.49 13.18
C ILE A 118 16.11 7.44 12.47
N ASN A 119 15.57 6.25 12.24
CA ASN A 119 16.24 5.24 11.44
C ASN A 119 16.73 5.82 10.11
N PRO A 120 18.04 5.77 9.81
CA PRO A 120 18.64 6.41 8.63
C PRO A 120 18.00 5.97 7.30
N ASN A 121 17.55 4.73 7.21
CA ASN A 121 16.86 4.21 6.00
C ASN A 121 15.50 4.85 5.78
N TRP A 122 14.97 5.58 6.74
CA TRP A 122 13.66 6.22 6.73
C TRP A 122 13.72 7.74 6.98
N SER A 123 14.90 8.34 6.85
CA SER A 123 15.12 9.76 7.11
C SER A 123 14.22 10.72 6.33
N GLU A 124 13.73 10.32 5.15
CA GLU A 124 12.83 11.11 4.29
C GLU A 124 11.35 11.02 4.72
N THR A 125 11.00 10.20 5.73
CA THR A 125 9.62 9.97 6.18
C THR A 125 9.46 10.25 7.67
N MET A 126 8.22 10.47 8.12
CA MET A 126 7.89 10.54 9.54
C MET A 126 7.08 9.30 9.94
N ARG A 127 7.80 8.25 10.32
CA ARG A 127 7.20 6.97 10.73
C ARG A 127 7.44 6.73 12.23
N PRO A 128 6.42 6.82 13.09
CA PRO A 128 6.58 6.52 14.52
C PRO A 128 7.20 5.15 14.84
N THR A 129 6.98 4.12 14.00
CA THR A 129 7.63 2.81 14.18
C THR A 129 9.15 2.83 13.91
N GLN A 130 9.64 3.86 13.23
CA GLN A 130 11.06 4.04 12.87
C GLN A 130 11.78 5.06 13.76
N LEU A 131 11.09 5.61 14.76
CA LEU A 131 11.69 6.44 15.81
C LEU A 131 12.39 5.54 16.86
N PRO A 132 13.39 6.06 17.59
CA PRO A 132 14.13 5.29 18.58
C PRO A 132 13.24 4.55 19.59
N ALA A 133 13.56 3.28 19.84
CA ALA A 133 12.98 2.47 20.91
C ALA A 133 13.71 2.66 22.24
N PHE A 134 14.93 3.18 22.21
CA PHE A 134 15.75 3.51 23.38
C PHE A 134 16.70 4.68 23.08
N THR A 135 17.23 5.29 24.11
CA THR A 135 18.13 6.45 23.97
C THR A 135 19.37 6.10 23.14
N GLY A 136 19.59 6.86 22.06
CA GLY A 136 20.80 6.74 21.23
C GLY A 136 20.76 5.65 20.17
N GLU A 137 19.62 4.96 19.94
CA GLU A 137 19.49 3.86 18.98
C GLU A 137 20.00 4.22 17.57
N PHE A 138 19.66 5.41 17.07
CA PHE A 138 20.06 5.86 15.74
C PHE A 138 21.09 7.00 15.75
N GLY A 139 21.83 7.14 16.86
CA GLY A 139 22.89 8.15 17.00
C GLY A 139 22.38 9.53 17.43
N PRO A 140 23.15 10.60 17.19
CA PRO A 140 22.82 11.94 17.65
C PRO A 140 21.64 12.55 16.90
N ASN A 141 20.95 13.48 17.54
CA ASN A 141 19.89 14.27 16.93
C ASN A 141 20.44 15.21 15.84
N GLY A 142 19.60 15.51 14.87
CA GLY A 142 19.87 16.47 13.81
C GLY A 142 20.49 15.84 12.57
N SER A 143 19.71 15.74 11.48
CA SER A 143 20.20 15.26 10.21
C SER A 143 19.46 15.90 9.03
N THR A 144 20.19 16.19 7.95
CA THR A 144 19.60 16.59 6.68
C THR A 144 19.28 15.36 5.82
N PHE A 145 18.25 15.46 5.00
CA PHE A 145 17.96 14.47 3.95
C PHE A 145 17.72 15.14 2.61
N TRP A 146 18.02 14.40 1.54
CA TRP A 146 17.76 14.77 0.15
C TRP A 146 17.39 13.50 -0.61
N GLY A 147 16.30 13.54 -1.36
CA GLY A 147 15.85 12.36 -2.09
C GLY A 147 14.97 12.66 -3.28
N VAL A 148 14.95 11.71 -4.21
CA VAL A 148 14.07 11.71 -5.38
C VAL A 148 13.17 10.47 -5.40
N ARG A 149 13.11 9.76 -4.28
CA ARG A 149 12.49 8.41 -4.17
C ARG A 149 10.98 8.43 -4.40
N GLN A 150 10.30 9.56 -4.22
CA GLN A 150 8.87 9.70 -4.52
C GLN A 150 8.57 9.73 -6.03
N THR A 151 9.59 9.99 -6.87
CA THR A 151 9.45 10.03 -8.34
C THR A 151 8.71 8.79 -8.84
N ARG A 152 7.75 9.01 -9.75
CA ARG A 152 6.78 8.00 -10.20
C ARG A 152 6.60 7.99 -11.69
N PHE A 153 6.35 6.81 -12.24
CA PHE A 153 5.99 6.58 -13.63
C PHE A 153 4.83 5.59 -13.72
N GLY A 154 3.90 5.83 -14.62
CA GLY A 154 2.76 4.95 -14.83
C GLY A 154 2.22 5.01 -16.26
N VAL A 155 1.53 3.92 -16.61
CA VAL A 155 0.79 3.79 -17.86
C VAL A 155 -0.61 3.27 -17.53
N LYS A 156 -1.63 3.89 -18.12
CA LYS A 156 -3.02 3.43 -18.03
C LYS A 156 -3.55 3.19 -19.44
N SER A 157 -4.32 2.12 -19.63
CA SER A 157 -5.06 1.91 -20.86
C SER A 157 -6.55 1.74 -20.59
N PHE A 158 -7.34 2.11 -21.58
CA PHE A 158 -8.77 1.90 -21.65
C PHE A 158 -9.11 1.36 -23.02
N THR A 159 -10.00 0.36 -23.10
CA THR A 159 -10.57 -0.14 -24.33
C THR A 159 -12.01 -0.57 -24.08
N SER A 160 -12.96 0.00 -24.82
CA SER A 160 -14.36 -0.45 -24.76
C SER A 160 -14.49 -1.79 -25.48
N THR A 161 -15.13 -2.77 -24.83
CA THR A 161 -15.32 -4.11 -25.42
C THR A 161 -16.78 -4.55 -25.29
N PRO A 162 -17.23 -5.53 -26.10
CA PRO A 162 -18.61 -6.05 -26.04
C PRO A 162 -18.99 -6.68 -24.69
N VAL A 163 -18.00 -7.04 -23.86
CA VAL A 163 -18.21 -7.69 -22.55
C VAL A 163 -17.90 -6.76 -21.37
N GLY A 164 -17.70 -5.47 -21.64
CA GLY A 164 -17.42 -4.43 -20.66
C GLY A 164 -16.10 -3.71 -20.94
N ASP A 165 -15.87 -2.64 -20.23
CA ASP A 165 -14.64 -1.84 -20.37
C ASP A 165 -13.43 -2.62 -19.85
N LEU A 166 -12.39 -2.73 -20.69
CA LEU A 166 -11.07 -3.22 -20.28
C LEU A 166 -10.22 -2.03 -19.84
N LYS A 167 -9.77 -2.04 -18.60
CA LYS A 167 -8.89 -1.03 -18.02
C LYS A 167 -7.63 -1.69 -17.48
N THR A 168 -6.47 -1.10 -17.74
CA THR A 168 -5.22 -1.56 -17.14
C THR A 168 -4.45 -0.40 -16.53
N ILE A 169 -3.67 -0.69 -15.50
CA ILE A 169 -2.70 0.23 -14.92
C ILE A 169 -1.42 -0.52 -14.56
N PHE A 170 -0.30 0.06 -15.00
CA PHE A 170 1.03 -0.33 -14.55
C PHE A 170 1.73 0.92 -14.02
N GLU A 171 2.14 0.90 -12.74
CA GLU A 171 2.75 2.05 -12.07
C GLU A 171 3.87 1.59 -11.13
N PHE A 172 4.97 2.31 -11.12
CA PHE A 172 6.07 2.15 -10.19
C PHE A 172 6.61 3.50 -9.70
N GLU A 173 7.32 3.45 -8.60
CA GLU A 173 8.03 4.58 -8.00
C GLU A 173 9.45 4.17 -7.60
N LEU A 174 10.25 5.11 -7.11
CA LEU A 174 11.66 4.86 -6.76
C LEU A 174 11.88 4.66 -5.25
N PHE A 175 10.81 4.51 -4.47
CA PHE A 175 10.88 4.43 -3.01
C PHE A 175 11.10 2.98 -2.54
N GLY A 176 12.37 2.59 -2.37
CA GLY A 176 12.75 1.27 -1.84
C GLY A 176 12.19 1.01 -0.43
N THR A 177 11.69 -0.21 -0.20
CA THR A 177 11.16 -0.68 1.08
C THR A 177 11.59 -2.11 1.35
N GLY A 178 11.40 -2.62 2.56
CA GLY A 178 11.88 -3.96 2.94
C GLY A 178 13.40 -4.02 2.92
N VAL A 179 13.98 -4.93 2.16
CA VAL A 179 15.44 -5.07 2.01
C VAL A 179 16.09 -3.87 1.30
N ASP A 180 15.31 -3.14 0.49
CA ASP A 180 15.75 -1.94 -0.23
C ASP A 180 15.44 -0.64 0.53
N ALA A 181 15.06 -0.71 1.82
CA ALA A 181 14.78 0.47 2.60
C ALA A 181 16.00 1.43 2.60
N GLY A 182 15.74 2.72 2.39
CA GLY A 182 16.78 3.73 2.24
C GLY A 182 17.34 3.91 0.83
N GLN A 183 17.07 2.96 -0.08
CA GLN A 183 17.60 3.00 -1.45
C GLN A 183 16.62 3.61 -2.44
N THR A 184 17.17 4.13 -3.55
CA THR A 184 16.43 4.60 -4.72
C THR A 184 16.30 3.42 -5.70
N THR A 185 15.25 2.60 -5.54
CA THR A 185 15.03 1.38 -6.33
C THR A 185 13.60 1.32 -6.84
N PHE A 186 13.39 0.62 -7.97
CA PHE A 186 12.05 0.45 -8.53
C PHE A 186 11.17 -0.36 -7.58
N ARG A 187 10.01 0.21 -7.26
CA ARG A 187 8.97 -0.43 -6.47
C ARG A 187 7.66 -0.46 -7.23
N LEU A 188 7.14 -1.65 -7.50
CA LEU A 188 5.85 -1.82 -8.13
C LEU A 188 4.73 -1.28 -7.22
N ARG A 189 3.90 -0.39 -7.78
CA ARG A 189 2.68 0.12 -7.13
C ARG A 189 1.46 -0.62 -7.64
N HIS A 190 1.23 -0.55 -8.94
CA HIS A 190 0.10 -1.18 -9.60
C HIS A 190 0.57 -2.04 -10.78
N ALA A 191 0.04 -3.25 -10.88
CA ALA A 191 0.01 -4.11 -12.04
C ALA A 191 -1.37 -4.72 -12.05
N TRP A 192 -2.35 -4.02 -12.63
CA TRP A 192 -3.77 -4.29 -12.45
C TRP A 192 -4.53 -4.26 -13.76
N GLY A 193 -5.46 -5.17 -13.94
CA GLY A 193 -6.41 -5.19 -15.04
C GLY A 193 -7.85 -5.36 -14.56
N GLU A 194 -8.79 -4.68 -15.19
CA GLU A 194 -10.25 -4.82 -14.99
C GLU A 194 -10.94 -5.07 -16.29
N LEU A 195 -11.90 -5.99 -16.31
CA LEU A 195 -12.85 -6.21 -17.40
C LEU A 195 -14.27 -6.20 -16.85
N GLY A 196 -15.02 -5.15 -17.15
CA GLY A 196 -16.35 -4.92 -16.59
C GLY A 196 -16.33 -4.90 -15.06
N HIS A 197 -16.96 -5.87 -14.42
CA HIS A 197 -17.08 -5.97 -12.96
C HIS A 197 -15.93 -6.72 -12.27
N PHE A 198 -15.01 -7.33 -13.01
CA PHE A 198 -13.95 -8.17 -12.46
C PHE A 198 -12.58 -7.55 -12.69
N GLY A 199 -11.72 -7.65 -11.68
CA GLY A 199 -10.34 -7.19 -11.76
C GLY A 199 -9.39 -8.19 -11.13
N ALA A 200 -8.12 -8.18 -11.61
CA ALA A 200 -7.05 -9.04 -11.09
C ALA A 200 -5.69 -8.36 -11.20
N GLY A 201 -4.78 -8.72 -10.29
CA GLY A 201 -3.42 -8.20 -10.22
C GLY A 201 -3.10 -7.56 -8.87
N GLN A 202 -2.17 -6.60 -8.85
CA GLN A 202 -1.80 -5.84 -7.66
C GLN A 202 -2.34 -4.41 -7.73
N THR A 203 -3.11 -4.02 -6.72
CA THR A 203 -3.59 -2.64 -6.53
C THR A 203 -3.95 -2.39 -5.07
N TRP A 204 -4.62 -1.27 -4.78
CA TRP A 204 -5.11 -0.94 -3.44
C TRP A 204 -6.04 -2.03 -2.91
N SER A 205 -5.82 -2.45 -1.66
CA SER A 205 -6.75 -3.32 -0.94
C SER A 205 -8.13 -2.66 -0.82
N PRO A 206 -9.24 -3.38 -1.02
CA PRO A 206 -10.56 -2.82 -0.73
C PRO A 206 -10.80 -2.46 0.74
N PHE A 207 -9.98 -2.99 1.65
CA PHE A 207 -10.05 -2.64 3.07
C PHE A 207 -9.57 -1.20 3.35
N MET A 208 -8.78 -0.60 2.46
CA MET A 208 -8.31 0.77 2.58
C MET A 208 -9.20 1.78 1.84
N ASP A 209 -8.99 3.05 2.14
CA ASP A 209 -9.53 4.19 1.40
C ASP A 209 -8.42 5.20 1.14
N ILE A 210 -7.97 5.28 -0.12
CA ILE A 210 -6.89 6.20 -0.51
C ILE A 210 -7.31 7.66 -0.43
N ASP A 211 -8.61 7.96 -0.58
CA ASP A 211 -9.11 9.33 -0.64
C ASP A 211 -8.98 10.08 0.69
N VAL A 212 -8.79 9.37 1.82
CA VAL A 212 -8.54 10.02 3.11
C VAL A 212 -7.06 10.38 3.33
N PHE A 213 -6.18 10.06 2.39
CA PHE A 213 -4.79 10.51 2.43
C PHE A 213 -4.76 12.04 2.29
N PRO A 214 -4.12 12.79 3.22
CA PRO A 214 -4.09 14.24 3.18
C PRO A 214 -3.25 14.77 2.00
N ASN A 215 -3.45 16.03 1.63
CA ASN A 215 -2.62 16.69 0.63
C ASN A 215 -1.25 17.07 1.24
N SER A 216 -0.37 16.06 1.43
CA SER A 216 0.94 16.18 2.07
C SER A 216 2.08 16.09 1.08
N LEU A 217 3.25 16.64 1.46
CA LEU A 217 4.53 16.44 0.78
C LEU A 217 5.21 15.15 1.25
N GLU A 218 4.98 14.78 2.50
CA GLU A 218 5.53 13.58 3.13
C GLU A 218 4.99 12.33 2.43
N TYR A 219 5.90 11.39 2.16
CA TYR A 219 5.61 10.20 1.35
C TYR A 219 4.75 9.17 2.09
N TRP A 220 5.04 8.92 3.38
CA TRP A 220 4.42 7.80 4.09
C TRP A 220 3.00 8.12 4.54
N GLY A 221 2.79 9.32 5.09
CA GLY A 221 1.48 9.80 5.51
C GLY A 221 1.03 9.29 6.87
N PRO A 222 -0.27 9.43 7.17
CA PRO A 222 -0.84 9.15 8.49
C PRO A 222 -0.61 7.72 8.94
N ASN A 223 0.01 7.53 10.11
CA ASN A 223 0.34 6.22 10.67
C ASN A 223 -0.88 5.35 10.97
N GLY A 224 -2.00 5.96 11.41
CA GLY A 224 -3.25 5.26 11.76
C GLY A 224 -4.16 4.93 10.59
N MET A 225 -3.76 5.23 9.36
CA MET A 225 -4.51 4.91 8.15
C MET A 225 -4.34 3.43 7.79
N VAL A 226 -5.37 2.81 7.21
CA VAL A 226 -5.19 1.58 6.44
C VAL A 226 -4.59 1.96 5.09
N PHE A 227 -3.40 1.43 4.77
CA PHE A 227 -2.69 1.76 3.54
C PHE A 227 -1.89 0.55 3.04
N PHE A 228 -2.48 -0.20 2.11
CA PHE A 228 -1.86 -1.42 1.61
C PHE A 228 -2.23 -1.69 0.15
N ARG A 229 -1.25 -2.10 -0.65
CA ARG A 229 -1.44 -2.65 -1.98
C ARG A 229 -1.16 -4.13 -1.95
N ASN A 230 -2.09 -4.93 -2.48
CA ASN A 230 -1.97 -6.38 -2.44
C ASN A 230 -2.32 -7.00 -3.79
N VAL A 231 -1.78 -8.20 -4.05
CA VAL A 231 -2.21 -9.05 -5.16
C VAL A 231 -3.58 -9.61 -4.83
N GLN A 232 -4.53 -9.49 -5.75
CA GLN A 232 -5.92 -9.83 -5.49
C GLN A 232 -6.69 -10.16 -6.77
N VAL A 233 -7.80 -10.85 -6.60
CA VAL A 233 -8.93 -10.89 -7.54
C VAL A 233 -10.09 -10.15 -6.90
N ARG A 234 -10.82 -9.36 -7.70
CA ARG A 234 -11.84 -8.42 -7.22
C ARG A 234 -13.11 -8.55 -8.04
N TRP A 235 -14.23 -8.45 -7.36
CA TRP A 235 -15.54 -8.28 -7.93
C TRP A 235 -16.19 -6.99 -7.44
N THR A 236 -16.68 -6.16 -8.37
CA THR A 236 -17.31 -4.87 -8.11
C THR A 236 -18.76 -4.91 -8.58
N PRO A 237 -19.70 -5.50 -7.79
CA PRO A 237 -21.10 -5.65 -8.20
C PRO A 237 -21.82 -4.33 -8.42
N ILE A 238 -21.43 -3.29 -7.69
CA ILE A 238 -21.94 -1.92 -7.83
C ILE A 238 -20.76 -1.02 -8.15
N GLN A 239 -20.81 -0.36 -9.31
CA GLN A 239 -19.79 0.55 -9.82
C GLN A 239 -20.28 2.00 -9.76
N GLY A 240 -19.34 2.95 -9.78
CA GLY A 240 -19.58 4.39 -9.75
C GLY A 240 -19.11 5.02 -8.44
N ASP A 241 -19.54 6.26 -8.19
CA ASP A 241 -19.16 7.02 -7.00
C ASP A 241 -19.61 6.32 -5.71
N SER A 242 -20.83 5.79 -5.71
CA SER A 242 -21.28 4.80 -4.72
C SER A 242 -20.98 3.42 -5.29
N ASN A 243 -20.25 2.60 -4.55
CA ASN A 243 -19.81 1.30 -5.02
C ASN A 243 -19.75 0.26 -3.90
N VAL A 244 -19.72 -1.00 -4.32
CA VAL A 244 -19.46 -2.16 -3.46
C VAL A 244 -18.37 -2.99 -4.10
N VAL A 245 -17.39 -3.37 -3.33
CA VAL A 245 -16.22 -4.14 -3.76
C VAL A 245 -16.00 -5.31 -2.82
N ILE A 246 -15.68 -6.48 -3.38
CA ILE A 246 -15.31 -7.70 -2.65
C ILE A 246 -14.05 -8.25 -3.30
N ALA A 247 -13.05 -8.66 -2.50
CA ALA A 247 -11.81 -9.22 -3.02
C ALA A 247 -11.30 -10.40 -2.18
N LEU A 248 -10.61 -11.30 -2.86
CA LEU A 248 -9.72 -12.28 -2.27
C LEU A 248 -8.29 -11.79 -2.49
N GLU A 249 -7.57 -11.58 -1.40
CA GLU A 249 -6.23 -11.00 -1.41
C GLU A 249 -5.17 -12.04 -1.01
N ARG A 250 -3.95 -11.86 -1.52
CA ARG A 250 -2.81 -12.69 -1.13
C ARG A 250 -2.59 -12.58 0.38
N PRO A 251 -2.61 -13.69 1.12
CA PRO A 251 -2.39 -13.69 2.56
C PRO A 251 -0.93 -13.38 2.88
N GLY A 252 -0.69 -12.81 4.05
CA GLY A 252 0.63 -12.51 4.60
C GLY A 252 0.49 -11.88 5.97
N ALA A 253 1.35 -12.26 6.92
CA ALA A 253 1.35 -11.71 8.27
C ALA A 253 2.76 -11.66 8.82
N SER A 254 2.98 -10.77 9.79
CA SER A 254 4.21 -10.66 10.56
C SER A 254 3.96 -11.04 12.02
N ALA A 255 5.03 -11.48 12.69
CA ALA A 255 4.99 -11.90 14.09
C ALA A 255 6.23 -11.44 14.83
N ASP A 256 6.09 -11.22 16.15
CA ASP A 256 7.18 -10.85 17.05
C ASP A 256 7.30 -11.92 18.15
N GLY A 257 8.53 -12.44 18.34
CA GLY A 257 8.87 -13.42 19.38
C GLY A 257 8.91 -12.86 20.80
N GLY A 258 8.79 -11.54 20.97
CA GLY A 258 8.77 -10.86 22.25
C GLY A 258 9.99 -11.23 23.11
N VAL A 259 9.78 -11.45 24.41
CA VAL A 259 10.84 -11.85 25.35
C VAL A 259 11.43 -13.24 25.07
N TYR A 260 10.88 -13.96 24.08
CA TYR A 260 11.32 -15.28 23.66
C TYR A 260 11.96 -15.28 22.26
N ALA A 261 12.23 -14.13 21.66
CA ALA A 261 12.73 -14.01 20.29
C ALA A 261 14.01 -14.83 20.04
N ASP A 262 14.92 -14.88 21.02
CA ASP A 262 16.19 -15.61 20.94
C ASP A 262 16.06 -17.10 21.29
N ARG A 263 14.86 -17.57 21.61
CA ARG A 263 14.64 -18.97 21.93
C ARG A 263 14.79 -19.83 20.67
N ILE A 264 15.63 -20.85 20.74
CA ILE A 264 15.95 -21.74 19.60
C ILE A 264 14.67 -22.40 19.03
N ALA A 265 13.70 -22.72 19.89
CA ALA A 265 12.43 -23.33 19.52
C ALA A 265 11.54 -22.41 18.65
N LEU A 266 11.79 -21.09 18.58
CA LEU A 266 11.06 -20.16 17.72
C LEU A 266 11.70 -19.98 16.35
N GLN A 267 12.95 -20.40 16.14
CA GLN A 267 13.67 -20.15 14.87
C GLN A 267 13.12 -20.90 13.68
N ASN A 268 12.44 -22.03 13.87
CA ASN A 268 11.84 -22.84 12.81
C ASN A 268 10.31 -22.79 12.83
N ILE A 269 9.74 -21.67 13.24
CA ILE A 269 8.31 -21.42 13.10
C ILE A 269 8.04 -20.84 11.72
N ALA A 270 7.40 -21.63 10.84
CA ALA A 270 7.12 -21.23 9.46
C ALA A 270 5.68 -20.74 9.29
N PRO A 271 5.44 -19.66 8.52
CA PRO A 271 4.08 -19.22 8.19
C PRO A 271 3.38 -20.23 7.28
N GLN A 272 2.08 -20.42 7.48
CA GLN A 272 1.22 -21.24 6.63
C GLN A 272 -0.04 -20.46 6.23
N PHE A 273 -0.06 -19.95 5.02
CA PHE A 273 -1.19 -19.17 4.50
C PHE A 273 -2.01 -20.02 3.52
N LYS A 274 -2.90 -20.88 4.04
CA LYS A 274 -3.72 -21.81 3.24
C LYS A 274 -4.96 -21.16 2.61
N TRP A 275 -5.38 -20.00 3.11
CA TRP A 275 -6.58 -19.31 2.67
C TRP A 275 -6.24 -17.87 2.32
N PRO A 276 -6.82 -17.30 1.24
CA PRO A 276 -6.69 -15.88 0.97
C PRO A 276 -7.37 -15.05 2.07
N ASP A 277 -6.93 -13.80 2.22
CA ASP A 277 -7.65 -12.82 3.02
C ASP A 277 -8.90 -12.36 2.25
N LEU A 278 -10.05 -12.30 2.92
CA LEU A 278 -11.30 -11.79 2.36
C LEU A 278 -11.49 -10.34 2.80
N SER A 279 -11.55 -9.43 1.84
CA SER A 279 -11.77 -8.00 2.09
C SER A 279 -12.87 -7.42 1.22
N GLY A 280 -13.36 -6.24 1.59
CA GLY A 280 -14.33 -5.53 0.78
C GLY A 280 -14.72 -4.19 1.42
N HIS A 281 -15.44 -3.38 0.65
CA HIS A 281 -16.07 -2.17 1.17
C HIS A 281 -17.39 -1.86 0.49
N ALA A 282 -18.19 -1.04 1.16
CA ALA A 282 -19.32 -0.34 0.61
C ALA A 282 -19.10 1.18 0.78
N ARG A 283 -19.21 1.93 -0.31
CA ARG A 283 -19.12 3.40 -0.33
C ARG A 283 -20.47 3.99 -0.74
N LEU A 284 -20.88 5.02 -0.02
CA LEU A 284 -22.07 5.82 -0.30
C LEU A 284 -21.64 7.27 -0.53
N ALA A 285 -21.63 7.70 -1.79
CA ALA A 285 -21.28 9.06 -2.19
C ALA A 285 -22.52 9.97 -2.25
N ARG A 286 -22.33 11.25 -1.89
CA ARG A 286 -23.31 12.33 -1.89
C ARG A 286 -22.64 13.68 -2.25
N ASN A 287 -23.43 14.72 -2.48
CA ASN A 287 -22.90 16.04 -2.84
C ASN A 287 -21.96 16.65 -1.77
N TRP A 288 -22.13 16.27 -0.51
CA TRP A 288 -21.28 16.71 0.60
C TRP A 288 -20.00 15.89 0.77
N GLY A 289 -19.85 14.78 0.05
CA GLY A 289 -18.74 13.86 0.17
C GLY A 289 -19.18 12.41 0.14
N TYR A 290 -18.57 11.55 0.95
CA TYR A 290 -18.95 10.13 1.02
C TYR A 290 -18.71 9.56 2.42
N VAL A 291 -19.32 8.42 2.70
CA VAL A 291 -18.94 7.49 3.77
C VAL A 291 -18.59 6.15 3.13
N GLN A 292 -17.48 5.54 3.55
CA GLN A 292 -17.07 4.19 3.19
C GLN A 292 -16.91 3.35 4.45
N VAL A 293 -17.39 2.11 4.40
CA VAL A 293 -17.12 1.09 5.42
C VAL A 293 -16.44 -0.08 4.73
N GLY A 294 -15.18 -0.32 5.10
CA GLY A 294 -14.37 -1.45 4.68
C GLY A 294 -14.29 -2.50 5.78
N ALA A 295 -14.19 -3.77 5.40
CA ALA A 295 -14.01 -4.89 6.32
C ALA A 295 -13.00 -5.90 5.75
N ILE A 296 -12.33 -6.64 6.66
CA ILE A 296 -11.41 -7.72 6.31
C ILE A 296 -11.55 -8.86 7.32
N VAL A 297 -11.40 -10.11 6.83
CA VAL A 297 -11.26 -11.32 7.65
C VAL A 297 -10.09 -12.14 7.12
N ARG A 298 -9.24 -12.62 8.03
CA ARG A 298 -7.98 -13.31 7.73
C ARG A 298 -7.81 -14.56 8.60
N LYS A 299 -7.22 -15.62 8.04
CA LYS A 299 -6.75 -16.77 8.80
C LYS A 299 -5.23 -16.81 8.79
N ILE A 300 -4.61 -16.35 9.86
CA ILE A 300 -3.17 -16.36 10.06
C ILE A 300 -2.81 -17.70 10.72
N ALA A 301 -1.88 -18.43 10.12
CA ALA A 301 -1.46 -19.73 10.65
C ALA A 301 0.07 -19.88 10.54
N TRP A 302 0.63 -20.68 11.43
CA TRP A 302 2.04 -21.05 11.46
C TRP A 302 2.22 -22.47 11.93
N VAL A 303 3.32 -23.09 11.54
CA VAL A 303 3.69 -24.45 11.91
C VAL A 303 5.05 -24.46 12.57
N ASP A 304 5.16 -25.21 13.63
CA ASP A 304 6.40 -25.56 14.29
C ASP A 304 7.06 -26.73 13.54
N GLN A 305 8.24 -26.49 13.03
CA GLN A 305 9.04 -27.49 12.29
C GLN A 305 10.17 -28.08 13.16
N ASN A 306 10.23 -27.72 14.45
CA ASN A 306 11.19 -28.30 15.37
C ASN A 306 10.75 -29.73 15.76
N GLY A 307 11.74 -30.61 15.92
CA GLY A 307 11.55 -31.97 16.44
C GLY A 307 11.73 -32.08 17.97
N ASP A 308 11.52 -30.99 18.70
CA ASP A 308 11.69 -30.94 20.14
C ASP A 308 10.40 -31.32 20.91
N GLN A 309 10.41 -31.13 22.23
CA GLN A 309 9.27 -31.46 23.10
C GLN A 309 8.10 -30.47 23.00
N PHE A 310 8.28 -29.34 22.29
CA PHE A 310 7.26 -28.31 22.18
C PHE A 310 6.46 -28.46 20.88
N ASN A 311 5.22 -27.99 20.88
CA ASN A 311 4.43 -27.76 19.68
C ASN A 311 3.91 -26.32 19.72
N LEU A 312 4.59 -25.42 19.01
CA LEU A 312 4.26 -24.01 18.96
C LEU A 312 3.43 -23.65 17.72
N SER A 313 2.98 -24.67 16.96
CA SER A 313 2.05 -24.47 15.83
C SER A 313 0.76 -23.79 16.32
N GLY A 314 0.18 -22.96 15.47
CA GLY A 314 -1.04 -22.26 15.84
C GLY A 314 -1.75 -21.55 14.72
N THR A 315 -2.90 -21.02 15.07
CA THR A 315 -3.71 -20.18 14.17
C THR A 315 -4.33 -19.02 14.95
N ALA A 316 -4.52 -17.90 14.27
CA ALA A 316 -5.27 -16.75 14.76
C ALA A 316 -6.23 -16.26 13.69
N ILE A 317 -7.41 -15.79 14.08
CA ILE A 317 -8.31 -15.07 13.19
C ILE A 317 -8.03 -13.57 13.34
N GLY A 318 -7.59 -12.97 12.24
CA GLY A 318 -7.52 -11.52 12.08
C GLY A 318 -8.85 -11.00 11.52
N TRP A 319 -9.24 -9.81 11.93
CA TRP A 319 -10.37 -9.09 11.35
C TRP A 319 -10.24 -7.60 11.61
N GLY A 320 -10.89 -6.78 10.78
CA GLY A 320 -10.93 -5.34 10.96
C GLY A 320 -12.11 -4.70 10.28
N ILE A 321 -12.50 -3.54 10.82
CA ILE A 321 -13.47 -2.62 10.23
C ILE A 321 -12.81 -1.26 10.11
N ASN A 322 -12.89 -0.65 8.92
CA ASN A 322 -12.37 0.67 8.60
C ASN A 322 -13.53 1.55 8.13
N THR A 323 -13.84 2.62 8.86
CA THR A 323 -14.82 3.62 8.46
C THR A 323 -14.10 4.89 8.06
N SER A 324 -14.37 5.40 6.87
CA SER A 324 -13.69 6.56 6.30
C SER A 324 -14.65 7.50 5.59
N SER A 325 -14.24 8.78 5.47
CA SER A 325 -15.07 9.82 4.86
C SER A 325 -14.22 11.01 4.44
N ASN A 326 -14.54 11.59 3.29
CA ASN A 326 -14.19 12.97 2.96
C ASN A 326 -15.45 13.81 2.99
N ILE A 327 -15.44 14.88 3.81
CA ILE A 327 -16.58 15.78 3.99
C ILE A 327 -16.20 17.16 3.46
N LYS A 328 -16.93 17.64 2.46
CA LYS A 328 -16.81 18.99 1.92
C LYS A 328 -17.60 19.94 2.83
N PHE A 329 -16.94 20.62 3.76
CA PHE A 329 -17.57 21.62 4.64
C PHE A 329 -17.93 22.88 3.87
N THR A 330 -17.03 23.28 2.94
CA THR A 330 -17.24 24.40 2.03
C THR A 330 -16.66 24.03 0.64
N LYS A 331 -16.72 24.96 -0.33
CA LYS A 331 -16.01 24.78 -1.63
C LYS A 331 -14.49 24.77 -1.48
N LYS A 332 -13.97 25.23 -0.36
CA LYS A 332 -12.52 25.35 -0.09
C LYS A 332 -12.02 24.37 0.98
N ASP A 333 -12.90 23.80 1.78
CA ASP A 333 -12.56 23.00 2.95
C ASP A 333 -13.03 21.55 2.80
N THR A 334 -12.13 20.63 2.91
CA THR A 334 -12.40 19.18 2.91
C THR A 334 -11.81 18.54 4.15
N GLY A 335 -12.65 17.98 5.01
CA GLY A 335 -12.23 17.14 6.12
C GLY A 335 -12.01 15.70 5.64
N ARG A 336 -10.92 15.06 6.08
CA ARG A 336 -10.55 13.69 5.79
C ARG A 336 -10.48 12.90 7.08
N PHE A 337 -11.29 11.87 7.19
CA PHE A 337 -11.46 11.13 8.43
C PHE A 337 -11.40 9.62 8.18
N SER A 338 -10.70 8.90 9.06
CA SER A 338 -10.74 7.44 9.10
C SER A 338 -10.59 6.95 10.53
N VAL A 339 -11.34 5.90 10.87
CA VAL A 339 -11.19 5.14 12.10
C VAL A 339 -11.19 3.66 11.72
N VAL A 340 -10.13 2.96 12.10
CA VAL A 340 -10.01 1.52 11.93
C VAL A 340 -9.82 0.85 13.27
N TYR A 341 -10.52 -0.26 13.46
CA TYR A 341 -10.35 -1.13 14.62
C TYR A 341 -10.39 -2.60 14.19
N GLY A 342 -9.52 -3.40 14.79
CA GLY A 342 -9.46 -4.82 14.53
C GLY A 342 -8.35 -5.51 15.32
N LYS A 343 -8.00 -6.72 14.91
CA LYS A 343 -6.85 -7.48 15.44
C LYS A 343 -6.19 -8.28 14.34
N GLY A 344 -4.86 -8.37 14.36
CA GLY A 344 -4.09 -9.09 13.36
C GLY A 344 -4.25 -8.48 11.96
N ILE A 345 -4.30 -7.15 11.88
CA ILE A 345 -4.42 -6.37 10.63
C ILE A 345 -3.30 -5.34 10.46
N GLN A 346 -2.25 -5.42 11.28
CA GLN A 346 -1.17 -4.46 11.30
C GLN A 346 -0.43 -4.36 9.95
N ASN A 347 -0.33 -5.48 9.21
CA ASN A 347 0.23 -5.47 7.86
C ASN A 347 -0.58 -4.66 6.84
N TYR A 348 -1.84 -4.37 7.13
CA TYR A 348 -2.69 -3.50 6.32
C TYR A 348 -2.64 -2.03 6.78
N MET A 349 -2.08 -1.75 7.96
CA MET A 349 -1.88 -0.39 8.46
C MET A 349 -0.68 0.26 7.79
N ASN A 350 -0.71 1.58 7.69
CA ASN A 350 0.37 2.36 7.12
C ASN A 350 1.66 2.27 7.94
N ASP A 351 1.55 2.31 9.28
CA ASP A 351 2.72 2.27 10.15
C ASP A 351 2.42 1.51 11.45
N ALA A 352 2.42 0.16 11.39
CA ALA A 352 2.29 -0.72 12.55
C ALA A 352 3.24 -1.91 12.39
N PRO A 353 3.80 -2.45 13.51
CA PRO A 353 4.91 -3.40 13.41
C PRO A 353 4.47 -4.82 13.03
N VAL A 354 3.62 -5.48 13.83
CA VAL A 354 3.33 -6.91 13.65
C VAL A 354 1.87 -7.26 13.93
N ASP A 355 1.35 -8.26 13.19
CA ASP A 355 0.00 -8.81 13.36
C ASP A 355 -0.13 -9.71 14.58
N ILE A 356 0.92 -10.50 14.86
CA ILE A 356 0.93 -11.56 15.87
C ILE A 356 1.98 -11.22 16.94
N GLY A 357 1.54 -11.12 18.16
CA GLY A 357 2.40 -11.07 19.34
C GLY A 357 2.42 -12.39 20.08
N ILE A 358 3.31 -12.52 21.06
CA ILE A 358 3.46 -13.68 21.92
C ILE A 358 2.71 -13.48 23.24
N LYS A 359 2.08 -14.56 23.72
CA LYS A 359 1.43 -14.65 25.02
C LYS A 359 1.90 -15.88 25.78
N ASN A 360 2.17 -15.71 27.09
CA ASN A 360 2.40 -16.83 28.00
C ASN A 360 1.17 -17.72 28.06
N ASN A 361 1.38 -19.04 28.12
CA ASN A 361 0.35 -20.06 28.24
C ASN A 361 0.66 -20.98 29.45
N PRO A 362 0.53 -20.45 30.69
CA PRO A 362 0.94 -21.15 31.88
C PRO A 362 0.14 -22.45 32.06
N GLY A 363 0.82 -23.48 32.58
CA GLY A 363 0.22 -24.82 32.81
C GLY A 363 0.20 -25.72 31.57
N ASN A 364 0.57 -25.24 30.39
CA ASN A 364 0.73 -26.09 29.20
C ASN A 364 2.21 -26.34 28.93
N LEU A 365 2.67 -27.56 29.21
CA LEU A 365 4.10 -27.91 29.04
C LEU A 365 4.51 -28.12 27.57
N ILE A 366 3.54 -28.46 26.70
CA ILE A 366 3.77 -28.69 25.28
C ILE A 366 3.74 -27.34 24.50
N THR A 367 2.82 -26.45 24.86
CA THR A 367 2.68 -25.13 24.24
C THR A 367 2.78 -24.03 25.31
N PRO A 368 3.97 -23.80 25.89
CA PRO A 368 4.14 -22.87 27.02
C PRO A 368 3.95 -21.40 26.62
N ILE A 369 4.06 -21.11 25.32
CA ILE A 369 3.79 -19.81 24.71
C ILE A 369 2.93 -19.99 23.47
N LYS A 370 2.16 -18.98 23.12
CA LYS A 370 1.32 -19.00 21.90
C LYS A 370 1.27 -17.65 21.22
N GLY A 371 1.16 -17.67 19.88
CA GLY A 371 0.88 -16.48 19.09
C GLY A 371 -0.57 -16.02 19.24
N VAL A 372 -0.78 -14.72 19.31
CA VAL A 372 -2.11 -14.09 19.38
C VAL A 372 -2.19 -12.89 18.45
N ALA A 373 -3.32 -12.75 17.75
CA ALA A 373 -3.61 -11.57 16.95
C ALA A 373 -3.73 -10.32 17.85
N LEU A 374 -2.88 -9.33 17.64
CA LEU A 374 -2.85 -8.10 18.43
C LEU A 374 -3.98 -7.16 18.02
N PRO A 375 -4.78 -6.64 18.98
CA PRO A 375 -5.73 -5.57 18.68
C PRO A 375 -5.02 -4.27 18.30
N VAL A 376 -5.61 -3.53 17.34
CA VAL A 376 -5.12 -2.23 16.89
C VAL A 376 -6.27 -1.27 16.64
N LEU A 377 -6.08 -0.02 17.07
CA LEU A 377 -6.91 1.13 16.75
C LEU A 377 -6.08 2.12 15.93
N GLY A 378 -6.60 2.56 14.78
CA GLY A 378 -6.04 3.66 13.99
C GLY A 378 -7.06 4.79 13.84
N VAL A 379 -6.58 6.03 13.90
CA VAL A 379 -7.40 7.25 13.73
C VAL A 379 -6.68 8.20 12.81
N VAL A 380 -7.42 8.82 11.90
CA VAL A 380 -6.95 9.87 10.97
C VAL A 380 -7.96 11.02 10.98
N ALA A 381 -7.48 12.25 11.14
CA ALA A 381 -8.30 13.46 11.05
C ALA A 381 -7.47 14.60 10.46
N PHE A 382 -7.78 15.00 9.24
CA PHE A 382 -7.10 16.08 8.51
C PHE A 382 -8.11 17.05 7.92
N LEU A 383 -7.66 18.28 7.73
CA LEU A 383 -8.38 19.34 7.03
C LEU A 383 -7.50 19.85 5.89
N ASP A 384 -8.00 19.77 4.67
CA ASP A 384 -7.44 20.43 3.50
C ASP A 384 -8.19 21.73 3.25
N HIS A 385 -7.46 22.85 3.11
CA HIS A 385 -8.00 24.17 2.79
C HIS A 385 -7.36 24.76 1.53
N ASN A 386 -8.16 25.20 0.59
CA ASN A 386 -7.74 25.89 -0.62
C ASN A 386 -7.89 27.41 -0.45
N TRP A 387 -6.79 28.11 -0.18
CA TRP A 387 -6.76 29.59 -0.07
C TRP A 387 -7.12 30.23 -1.41
N SER A 388 -6.57 29.71 -2.48
CA SER A 388 -6.77 30.14 -3.87
C SER A 388 -6.51 28.96 -4.81
N GLU A 389 -6.57 29.18 -6.12
CA GLU A 389 -6.15 28.22 -7.16
C GLU A 389 -4.67 27.85 -7.07
N ARG A 390 -3.85 28.69 -6.43
CA ARG A 390 -2.40 28.51 -6.34
C ARG A 390 -1.88 28.12 -4.98
N PHE A 391 -2.67 28.29 -3.92
CA PHE A 391 -2.24 28.03 -2.55
C PHE A 391 -3.22 27.10 -1.83
N SER A 392 -2.67 26.06 -1.22
CA SER A 392 -3.43 25.16 -0.34
C SER A 392 -2.63 24.80 0.91
N THR A 393 -3.35 24.34 1.92
CA THR A 393 -2.80 23.86 3.20
C THR A 393 -3.50 22.56 3.56
N SER A 394 -2.75 21.60 4.07
CA SER A 394 -3.28 20.44 4.79
C SER A 394 -2.75 20.48 6.22
N ALA A 395 -3.59 20.23 7.20
CA ALA A 395 -3.17 20.09 8.60
C ALA A 395 -4.01 19.03 9.31
N GLY A 396 -3.39 18.26 10.19
CA GLY A 396 -4.14 17.25 10.93
C GLY A 396 -3.26 16.32 11.75
N TYR A 397 -3.90 15.25 12.20
CA TYR A 397 -3.37 14.35 13.19
C TYR A 397 -3.79 12.91 12.91
N SER A 398 -2.92 11.97 13.30
CA SER A 398 -3.17 10.54 13.23
C SER A 398 -2.59 9.80 14.43
N LEU A 399 -3.20 8.69 14.79
CA LEU A 399 -2.84 7.85 15.93
C LEU A 399 -2.94 6.38 15.54
N VAL A 400 -1.94 5.59 15.98
CA VAL A 400 -2.01 4.12 16.09
C VAL A 400 -1.86 3.74 17.55
N ASN A 401 -2.71 2.82 18.03
CA ASN A 401 -2.59 2.21 19.35
C ASN A 401 -2.74 0.70 19.24
N ILE A 402 -1.76 -0.05 19.79
CA ILE A 402 -1.71 -1.51 19.77
C ILE A 402 -1.88 -2.03 21.19
N SER A 403 -2.80 -2.97 21.40
CA SER A 403 -2.88 -3.71 22.65
C SER A 403 -1.88 -4.86 22.64
N ASN A 404 -0.69 -4.60 23.20
CA ASN A 404 0.39 -5.57 23.29
C ASN A 404 0.01 -6.78 24.16
N SER A 405 0.57 -7.96 23.86
CA SER A 405 0.39 -9.16 24.65
C SER A 405 1.46 -9.28 25.76
N ASN A 406 1.19 -10.07 26.79
CA ASN A 406 1.95 -10.08 28.04
C ASN A 406 3.36 -10.68 27.96
N ALA A 407 3.78 -11.21 26.82
CA ALA A 407 5.12 -11.71 26.60
C ALA A 407 5.88 -10.92 25.51
N MET A 408 5.36 -9.76 25.09
CA MET A 408 6.12 -8.83 24.28
C MET A 408 7.20 -8.12 25.14
N THR A 409 8.27 -7.66 24.51
CA THR A 409 9.32 -6.94 25.20
C THR A 409 8.82 -5.59 25.74
N ALA A 410 9.47 -5.08 26.78
CA ALA A 410 9.04 -3.84 27.43
C ALA A 410 9.16 -2.62 26.49
N ASP A 411 10.13 -2.64 25.57
CA ASP A 411 10.41 -1.63 24.54
C ASP A 411 9.59 -1.84 23.24
N ALA A 412 8.71 -2.86 23.19
CA ALA A 412 7.84 -3.08 22.05
C ALA A 412 7.00 -1.83 21.74
N TYR A 413 6.79 -1.57 20.46
CA TYR A 413 5.96 -0.44 20.04
C TYR A 413 4.52 -0.62 20.55
N HIS A 414 3.99 0.40 21.22
CA HIS A 414 2.66 0.43 21.77
C HIS A 414 1.76 1.46 21.09
N GLN A 415 2.25 2.70 20.99
CA GLN A 415 1.47 3.80 20.45
C GLN A 415 2.33 4.72 19.60
N GLY A 416 1.77 5.23 18.52
CA GLY A 416 2.39 6.25 17.69
C GLY A 416 1.45 7.37 17.35
N HIS A 417 1.97 8.59 17.38
CA HIS A 417 1.28 9.80 17.01
C HIS A 417 1.97 10.42 15.80
N TYR A 418 1.19 11.00 14.93
CA TYR A 418 1.66 11.68 13.73
C TYR A 418 0.83 12.95 13.53
N ALA A 419 1.49 14.05 13.19
CA ALA A 419 0.81 15.26 12.78
C ALA A 419 1.60 15.96 11.68
N LEU A 420 0.93 16.70 10.82
CA LEU A 420 1.56 17.59 9.87
C LEU A 420 0.76 18.89 9.68
N ALA A 421 1.46 19.91 9.19
CA ALA A 421 0.87 21.11 8.62
C ALA A 421 1.77 21.60 7.48
N ASN A 422 1.19 21.98 6.35
CA ASN A 422 1.92 22.44 5.18
C ASN A 422 1.35 23.72 4.55
N LEU A 423 2.15 24.31 3.68
CA LEU A 423 1.73 25.30 2.71
C LEU A 423 2.25 24.88 1.35
N LEU A 424 1.35 24.63 0.41
CA LEU A 424 1.63 24.23 -0.95
C LEU A 424 1.38 25.39 -1.90
N TYR A 425 2.27 25.56 -2.87
CA TYR A 425 2.19 26.54 -3.94
C TYR A 425 2.21 25.85 -5.30
N HIS A 426 1.20 26.15 -6.12
CA HIS A 426 1.02 25.64 -7.47
C HIS A 426 1.14 26.81 -8.47
N PRO A 427 2.37 27.16 -8.94
CA PRO A 427 2.54 28.24 -9.91
C PRO A 427 1.79 27.97 -11.22
N ILE A 428 1.79 26.72 -11.63
CA ILE A 428 0.99 26.14 -12.73
C ILE A 428 0.49 24.75 -12.28
N LYS A 429 -0.47 24.18 -13.01
CA LYS A 429 -1.08 22.88 -12.65
C LYS A 429 -0.07 21.73 -12.55
N GLN A 430 1.00 21.76 -13.35
CA GLN A 430 2.02 20.70 -13.41
C GLN A 430 3.14 20.87 -12.38
N VAL A 431 3.14 21.93 -11.57
CA VAL A 431 4.22 22.18 -10.62
C VAL A 431 3.65 22.39 -9.22
N THR A 432 4.13 21.61 -8.28
CA THR A 432 3.87 21.77 -6.85
C THR A 432 5.17 22.03 -6.11
N MET A 433 5.20 23.08 -5.32
CA MET A 433 6.28 23.39 -4.38
C MET A 433 5.66 23.57 -3.00
N GLY A 434 6.41 23.30 -1.95
CA GLY A 434 5.86 23.55 -0.63
C GLY A 434 6.83 23.31 0.50
N GLY A 435 6.42 23.77 1.67
CA GLY A 435 7.04 23.47 2.95
C GLY A 435 6.06 22.74 3.87
N GLU A 436 6.54 21.76 4.59
CA GLU A 436 5.75 20.93 5.50
C GLU A 436 6.49 20.72 6.79
N PHE A 437 5.79 20.97 7.91
CA PHE A 437 6.24 20.63 9.25
C PHE A 437 5.54 19.35 9.69
N GLN A 438 6.31 18.42 10.25
CA GLN A 438 5.82 17.11 10.69
C GLN A 438 6.22 16.87 12.13
N PHE A 439 5.38 16.14 12.84
CA PHE A 439 5.61 15.66 14.19
C PHE A 439 5.36 14.15 14.24
N GLY A 440 6.26 13.42 14.89
CA GLY A 440 6.12 12.00 15.19
C GLY A 440 6.40 11.71 16.65
N ARG A 441 5.65 10.78 17.25
CA ARG A 441 5.93 10.27 18.60
C ARG A 441 5.76 8.76 18.62
N ARG A 442 6.74 8.09 19.23
CA ARG A 442 6.70 6.69 19.63
C ARG A 442 6.50 6.59 21.13
N VAL A 443 5.67 5.64 21.57
CA VAL A 443 5.54 5.23 22.98
C VAL A 443 5.76 3.72 23.03
N ASN A 444 6.63 3.29 23.93
CA ASN A 444 6.88 1.87 24.17
C ASN A 444 5.84 1.25 25.10
N PHE A 445 5.82 -0.08 25.18
CA PHE A 445 4.80 -0.84 25.88
C PHE A 445 4.81 -0.65 27.41
N THR A 446 5.93 -0.97 28.09
CA THR A 446 5.95 -0.97 29.55
C THR A 446 7.23 -0.43 30.20
N ASP A 447 8.26 -0.06 29.43
CA ASP A 447 9.50 0.50 29.96
C ASP A 447 9.43 1.99 30.33
N GLY A 448 8.30 2.64 29.99
CA GLY A 448 8.07 4.07 30.20
C GLY A 448 8.78 4.98 29.20
N PHE A 449 9.55 4.42 28.27
CA PHE A 449 10.23 5.20 27.24
C PHE A 449 9.26 5.73 26.18
N ASN A 450 9.49 6.98 25.78
CA ASN A 450 8.84 7.57 24.63
C ASN A 450 9.79 8.54 23.94
N TYR A 451 9.60 8.73 22.63
CA TYR A 451 10.44 9.60 21.82
C TYR A 451 9.59 10.48 20.91
N ASN A 452 9.95 11.77 20.83
CA ASN A 452 9.33 12.73 19.93
C ASN A 452 10.34 13.17 18.89
N ASP A 453 9.92 13.28 17.65
CA ASP A 453 10.70 13.91 16.58
C ASP A 453 9.88 14.94 15.84
N TYR A 454 10.59 15.90 15.27
CA TYR A 454 10.07 16.97 14.43
C TYR A 454 10.86 16.99 13.14
N LYS A 455 10.19 17.32 12.04
CA LYS A 455 10.81 17.40 10.73
C LYS A 455 10.28 18.61 9.97
N MET A 456 11.16 19.26 9.22
CA MET A 456 10.83 20.26 8.21
C MET A 456 11.22 19.70 6.85
N GLN A 457 10.27 19.69 5.92
CA GLN A 457 10.45 19.22 4.55
C GLN A 457 10.12 20.31 3.55
N PHE A 458 10.89 20.38 2.48
CA PHE A 458 10.64 21.20 1.30
C PHE A 458 10.68 20.30 0.07
N SER A 459 9.69 20.42 -0.80
CA SER A 459 9.58 19.57 -1.99
C SER A 459 9.27 20.36 -3.24
N PHE A 460 9.79 19.85 -4.36
CA PHE A 460 9.54 20.34 -5.71
C PHE A 460 9.09 19.16 -6.56
N ARG A 461 7.87 19.25 -7.09
CA ARG A 461 7.26 18.20 -7.91
C ARG A 461 6.87 18.76 -9.28
N TYR A 462 7.23 18.02 -10.31
CA TYR A 462 6.97 18.32 -11.71
C TYR A 462 6.19 17.18 -12.33
N ASP A 463 4.90 17.40 -12.59
CA ASP A 463 3.98 16.41 -13.17
C ASP A 463 4.00 16.47 -14.69
N TRP A 464 3.84 15.33 -15.35
CA TRP A 464 3.70 15.21 -16.79
C TRP A 464 2.73 14.09 -17.15
N SER A 465 2.01 14.28 -18.26
CA SER A 465 1.18 13.23 -18.85
C SER A 465 1.02 13.42 -20.36
N LYS A 466 0.83 12.31 -21.08
CA LYS A 466 0.51 12.29 -22.50
C LYS A 466 -0.51 11.20 -22.78
N GLY A 467 -1.66 11.59 -23.32
CA GLY A 467 -2.71 10.68 -23.78
C GLY A 467 -2.60 10.42 -25.28
N PHE A 468 -3.02 9.24 -25.70
CA PHE A 468 -3.21 8.78 -27.06
C PHE A 468 -4.58 8.13 -27.16
N GLU A 469 -5.34 8.42 -28.21
CA GLU A 469 -6.71 7.90 -28.44
C GLU A 469 -6.80 7.34 -29.86
N TRP A 470 -7.53 6.21 -30.06
CA TRP A 470 -7.74 5.60 -31.36
C TRP A 470 -9.03 4.76 -31.41
#